data_1d82c723520b258bdc98dc6ff3765dca
#
_entry.id   1d82c723520b258bdc98dc6ff3765dca
#
_cell.length_a   1.000
_cell.length_b   1.000
_cell.length_c   1.000
_cell.angle_alpha   90.00
_cell.angle_beta   90.00
_cell.angle_gamma   90.00
#
_symmetry.space_group_name_H-M   'P 1'
#
loop_
_entity.id
_entity.type
_entity.pdbx_description
1 polymer ?
#
loop_
_entity_poly.entity_id
_entity_poly.type
_entity_poly.pdbx_seq_one_letter_code
_entity_poly.pdbx_strand_id
1 'polypeptide(L)'
;MIETQVSKGIINTYFEKLQSNLDLDVAIVGGGPSGIVAAYYMAKAGLKVALFDRKLSPGGGMWGGAMMFNQVVIQKEAMDIIKDFDINSTSFDDNLFTIDSVESTSSLLYHAVHAGATIFNCYSVEDVVFKNNVVSGVVVNWTPVLLEKLHVDPLNIMAKYVIDGTGHDSEICKTVARKNGIRLDTETGDVIGERSLDVIAGEEEVVKGTKEIYPGLYVCGMAASAVSGTPRMGPIFGGMLMSGKKVAEMIIKRIK
;
A
#
# COMPACT_ATOMS: atom_id res chain seq x y z
N MET A 1 14.46 -25.12 29.49
CA MET A 1 15.29 -25.18 28.27
C MET A 1 15.06 -23.88 27.48
N ILE A 2 16.12 -23.33 26.91
CA ILE A 2 16.08 -22.03 26.21
C ILE A 2 15.16 -22.06 24.97
N GLU A 3 15.09 -23.19 24.28
CA GLU A 3 14.27 -23.40 23.09
C GLU A 3 12.78 -23.12 23.36
N THR A 4 12.27 -23.62 24.47
CA THR A 4 10.86 -23.37 24.88
C THR A 4 10.64 -21.91 25.22
N GLN A 5 11.61 -21.23 25.84
CA GLN A 5 11.51 -19.80 26.17
C GLN A 5 11.55 -18.93 24.91
N VAL A 6 12.39 -19.27 23.92
CA VAL A 6 12.43 -18.61 22.62
C VAL A 6 11.08 -18.73 21.92
N SER A 7 10.51 -19.94 21.84
CA SER A 7 9.19 -20.16 21.23
C SER A 7 8.09 -19.36 21.95
N LYS A 8 8.06 -19.38 23.28
CA LYS A 8 7.08 -18.59 24.07
C LYS A 8 7.22 -17.10 23.83
N GLY A 9 8.45 -16.58 23.78
CA GLY A 9 8.71 -15.17 23.49
C GLY A 9 8.12 -14.75 22.13
N ILE A 10 8.40 -15.51 21.08
CA ILE A 10 7.90 -15.24 19.73
C ILE A 10 6.37 -15.32 19.70
N ILE A 11 5.77 -16.40 20.24
CA ILE A 11 4.34 -16.62 20.25
C ILE A 11 3.61 -15.47 20.96
N ASN A 12 4.01 -15.17 22.20
CA ASN A 12 3.34 -14.16 23.01
C ASN A 12 3.40 -12.78 22.34
N THR A 13 4.59 -12.34 21.95
CA THR A 13 4.76 -11.03 21.31
C THR A 13 4.01 -10.93 19.99
N TYR A 14 4.02 -12.02 19.20
CA TYR A 14 3.28 -12.03 17.94
C TYR A 14 1.76 -11.99 18.15
N PHE A 15 1.22 -12.76 19.10
CA PHE A 15 -0.21 -12.71 19.39
C PHE A 15 -0.65 -11.38 19.99
N GLU A 16 0.15 -10.75 20.84
CA GLU A 16 -0.11 -9.39 21.32
C GLU A 16 -0.19 -8.40 20.13
N LYS A 17 0.80 -8.45 19.22
CA LYS A 17 0.80 -7.66 17.99
C LYS A 17 -0.46 -7.93 17.15
N LEU A 18 -0.84 -9.19 16.92
CA LEU A 18 -1.99 -9.55 16.12
C LEU A 18 -3.30 -9.09 16.77
N GLN A 19 -3.51 -9.41 18.03
CA GLN A 19 -4.72 -9.04 18.78
C GLN A 19 -4.91 -7.51 18.84
N SER A 20 -3.83 -6.77 19.05
CA SER A 20 -3.89 -5.30 19.05
C SER A 20 -4.24 -4.72 17.68
N ASN A 21 -4.20 -5.47 16.58
CA ASN A 21 -4.48 -5.01 15.23
C ASN A 21 -5.74 -5.65 14.60
N LEU A 22 -6.63 -6.26 15.40
CA LEU A 22 -7.90 -6.80 14.91
C LEU A 22 -8.94 -5.72 14.58
N ASP A 23 -8.74 -4.51 15.11
CA ASP A 23 -9.60 -3.35 14.89
C ASP A 23 -8.73 -2.11 14.63
N LEU A 24 -8.81 -1.56 13.43
CA LEU A 24 -7.93 -0.54 12.88
C LEU A 24 -8.69 0.72 12.47
N ASP A 25 -7.99 1.85 12.43
CA ASP A 25 -8.47 3.00 11.66
C ASP A 25 -8.31 2.74 10.16
N VAL A 26 -7.14 2.20 9.75
CA VAL A 26 -6.86 1.95 8.33
C VAL A 26 -6.14 0.62 8.12
N ALA A 27 -6.67 -0.21 7.23
CA ALA A 27 -5.99 -1.38 6.68
C ALA A 27 -5.45 -1.06 5.28
N ILE A 28 -4.15 -1.21 5.07
CA ILE A 28 -3.50 -1.00 3.77
C ILE A 28 -3.17 -2.37 3.18
N VAL A 29 -3.60 -2.62 1.96
CA VAL A 29 -3.32 -3.85 1.23
C VAL A 29 -2.29 -3.58 0.14
N GLY A 30 -1.11 -4.20 0.28
CA GLY A 30 0.03 -4.01 -0.60
C GLY A 30 1.09 -3.06 -0.02
N GLY A 31 2.26 -3.61 0.25
CA GLY A 31 3.43 -2.93 0.78
C GLY A 31 4.35 -2.36 -0.31
N GLY A 32 3.78 -1.80 -1.38
CA GLY A 32 4.52 -0.99 -2.33
C GLY A 32 4.85 0.40 -1.79
N PRO A 33 5.64 1.21 -2.51
CA PRO A 33 6.09 2.53 -2.02
C PRO A 33 4.92 3.44 -1.62
N SER A 34 3.82 3.45 -2.37
CA SER A 34 2.63 4.25 -2.02
C SER A 34 2.00 3.81 -0.70
N GLY A 35 1.84 2.48 -0.50
CA GLY A 35 1.25 1.93 0.73
C GLY A 35 2.12 2.21 1.95
N ILE A 36 3.44 2.11 1.82
CA ILE A 36 4.39 2.38 2.92
C ILE A 36 4.39 3.88 3.29
N VAL A 37 4.41 4.76 2.28
CA VAL A 37 4.31 6.21 2.49
C VAL A 37 2.99 6.58 3.16
N ALA A 38 1.88 5.99 2.70
CA ALA A 38 0.57 6.20 3.33
C ALA A 38 0.56 5.74 4.80
N ALA A 39 1.13 4.56 5.08
CA ALA A 39 1.25 4.02 6.44
C ALA A 39 2.03 4.98 7.36
N TYR A 40 3.16 5.51 6.89
CA TYR A 40 3.97 6.47 7.63
C TYR A 40 3.19 7.71 8.04
N TYR A 41 2.60 8.43 7.07
CA TYR A 41 1.93 9.70 7.37
C TYR A 41 0.71 9.50 8.26
N MET A 42 -0.07 8.44 8.08
CA MET A 42 -1.23 8.14 8.92
C MET A 42 -0.82 7.73 10.34
N ALA A 43 0.19 6.87 10.49
CA ALA A 43 0.70 6.50 11.81
C ALA A 43 1.31 7.70 12.55
N LYS A 44 2.10 8.54 11.86
CA LYS A 44 2.64 9.80 12.39
C LYS A 44 1.53 10.76 12.85
N ALA A 45 0.37 10.71 12.21
CA ALA A 45 -0.82 11.47 12.64
C ALA A 45 -1.58 10.81 13.80
N GLY A 46 -1.13 9.68 14.33
CA GLY A 46 -1.71 8.97 15.47
C GLY A 46 -2.84 8.01 15.12
N LEU A 47 -3.03 7.67 13.84
CA LEU A 47 -4.00 6.66 13.44
C LEU A 47 -3.44 5.26 13.65
N LYS A 48 -4.32 4.32 13.97
CA LYS A 48 -4.00 2.91 14.11
C LYS A 48 -4.01 2.24 12.73
N VAL A 49 -2.82 2.01 12.18
CA VAL A 49 -2.62 1.57 10.80
C VAL A 49 -1.90 0.22 10.76
N ALA A 50 -2.44 -0.71 9.98
CA ALA A 50 -1.72 -1.92 9.61
C ALA A 50 -1.63 -2.07 8.09
N LEU A 51 -0.45 -2.51 7.63
CA LEU A 51 -0.16 -2.81 6.24
C LEU A 51 0.05 -4.31 6.08
N PHE A 52 -0.64 -4.90 5.12
CA PHE A 52 -0.59 -6.32 4.77
C PHE A 52 0.08 -6.51 3.43
N ASP A 53 1.15 -7.29 3.38
CA ASP A 53 1.84 -7.63 2.14
C ASP A 53 1.99 -9.16 1.99
N ARG A 54 1.65 -9.68 0.81
CA ARG A 54 1.76 -11.11 0.51
C ARG A 54 3.21 -11.61 0.40
N LYS A 55 4.17 -10.70 0.20
CA LYS A 55 5.60 -11.03 0.12
C LYS A 55 6.24 -11.01 1.50
N LEU A 56 7.32 -11.77 1.64
CA LEU A 56 8.17 -11.74 2.83
C LEU A 56 8.86 -10.38 2.97
N SER A 57 9.23 -9.76 1.84
CA SER A 57 9.91 -8.47 1.78
C SER A 57 8.98 -7.41 1.20
N PRO A 58 8.23 -6.65 2.02
CA PRO A 58 7.48 -5.49 1.56
C PRO A 58 8.40 -4.47 0.87
N GLY A 59 7.86 -3.67 -0.05
CA GLY A 59 8.63 -2.72 -0.88
C GLY A 59 8.16 -2.74 -2.34
N GLY A 60 7.36 -3.74 -2.71
CA GLY A 60 6.83 -3.88 -4.06
C GLY A 60 7.94 -4.03 -5.10
N GLY A 61 7.81 -3.32 -6.21
CA GLY A 61 8.81 -3.29 -7.28
C GLY A 61 10.02 -2.37 -7.01
N MET A 62 9.99 -1.60 -5.91
CA MET A 62 11.04 -0.61 -5.64
C MET A 62 12.41 -1.25 -5.35
N TRP A 63 12.46 -2.45 -4.76
CA TRP A 63 13.70 -3.18 -4.50
C TRP A 63 14.56 -3.40 -5.75
N GLY A 64 13.92 -3.67 -6.89
CA GLY A 64 14.63 -3.88 -8.15
C GLY A 64 15.14 -2.59 -8.79
N GLY A 65 14.67 -1.45 -8.34
CA GLY A 65 14.91 -0.19 -9.01
C GLY A 65 14.36 -0.19 -10.45
N ALA A 66 14.77 0.79 -11.23
CA ALA A 66 14.48 0.80 -12.66
C ALA A 66 15.42 -0.18 -13.38
N MET A 67 14.87 -1.04 -14.22
CA MET A 67 15.63 -1.95 -15.08
C MET A 67 16.62 -2.86 -14.32
N MET A 68 16.37 -3.15 -13.04
CA MET A 68 17.26 -3.91 -12.15
C MET A 68 18.63 -3.26 -11.88
N PHE A 69 18.73 -1.94 -11.99
CA PHE A 69 19.98 -1.21 -11.76
C PHE A 69 20.09 -0.56 -10.37
N ASN A 70 19.18 -0.90 -9.45
CA ASN A 70 19.12 -0.36 -8.09
C ASN A 70 19.01 1.17 -7.99
N GLN A 71 18.56 1.81 -9.05
CA GLN A 71 18.30 3.25 -9.09
C GLN A 71 16.88 3.50 -9.57
N VAL A 72 16.25 4.54 -9.03
CA VAL A 72 14.97 5.04 -9.51
C VAL A 72 15.05 6.55 -9.71
N VAL A 73 14.23 7.05 -10.63
CA VAL A 73 14.12 8.49 -10.89
C VAL A 73 12.91 9.03 -10.12
N ILE A 74 13.05 10.22 -9.60
CA ILE A 74 11.97 11.00 -9.00
C ILE A 74 12.02 12.43 -9.51
N GLN A 75 10.85 13.06 -9.60
CA GLN A 75 10.75 14.47 -9.94
C GLN A 75 10.82 15.36 -8.70
N LYS A 76 11.12 16.64 -8.95
CA LYS A 76 11.33 17.68 -7.93
C LYS A 76 10.17 17.80 -6.94
N GLU A 77 8.94 17.57 -7.42
CA GLU A 77 7.71 17.65 -6.62
C GLU A 77 7.66 16.61 -5.48
N ALA A 78 8.38 15.50 -5.63
CA ALA A 78 8.44 14.45 -4.61
C ALA A 78 9.58 14.65 -3.59
N MET A 79 10.44 15.66 -3.76
CA MET A 79 11.66 15.85 -2.93
C MET A 79 11.35 16.06 -1.46
N ASP A 80 10.23 16.67 -1.10
CA ASP A 80 9.88 16.85 0.31
C ASP A 80 9.54 15.51 0.98
N ILE A 81 8.98 14.55 0.22
CA ILE A 81 8.77 13.20 0.73
C ILE A 81 10.13 12.51 0.94
N ILE A 82 11.04 12.66 -0.01
CA ILE A 82 12.40 12.08 0.10
C ILE A 82 13.11 12.56 1.36
N LYS A 83 12.98 13.85 1.70
CA LYS A 83 13.52 14.43 2.94
C LYS A 83 12.84 13.88 4.20
N ASP A 84 11.51 13.71 4.17
CA ASP A 84 10.74 13.16 5.31
C ASP A 84 11.19 11.72 5.67
N PHE A 85 11.83 11.03 4.74
CA PHE A 85 12.35 9.67 4.90
C PHE A 85 13.88 9.59 4.95
N ASP A 86 14.60 10.70 5.08
CA ASP A 86 16.07 10.77 5.14
C ASP A 86 16.77 9.99 4.00
N ILE A 87 16.22 10.05 2.78
CA ILE A 87 16.76 9.34 1.61
C ILE A 87 17.73 10.26 0.88
N ASN A 88 18.92 9.73 0.58
CA ASN A 88 19.90 10.45 -0.23
C ASN A 88 19.45 10.52 -1.70
N SER A 89 19.70 11.66 -2.33
CA SER A 89 19.38 11.88 -3.75
C SER A 89 20.50 12.58 -4.47
N THR A 90 20.66 12.28 -5.76
CA THR A 90 21.59 12.93 -6.64
C THR A 90 20.82 13.66 -7.74
N SER A 91 21.09 14.96 -7.94
CA SER A 91 20.49 15.72 -9.03
C SER A 91 21.02 15.20 -10.37
N PHE A 92 20.11 14.89 -11.28
CA PHE A 92 20.43 14.54 -12.66
C PHE A 92 20.28 15.73 -13.59
N ASP A 93 19.22 16.52 -13.39
CA ASP A 93 19.00 17.82 -14.04
C ASP A 93 18.20 18.75 -13.11
N ASP A 94 17.64 19.84 -13.62
CA ASP A 94 16.91 20.84 -12.84
C ASP A 94 15.62 20.30 -12.20
N ASN A 95 15.05 19.21 -12.75
CA ASN A 95 13.74 18.67 -12.35
C ASN A 95 13.78 17.19 -11.95
N LEU A 96 14.85 16.47 -12.27
CA LEU A 96 14.95 15.03 -12.04
C LEU A 96 16.11 14.70 -11.09
N PHE A 97 15.85 13.76 -10.21
CA PHE A 97 16.78 13.26 -9.21
C PHE A 97 16.81 11.74 -9.27
N THR A 98 17.96 11.16 -8.96
CA THR A 98 18.10 9.71 -8.76
C THR A 98 18.27 9.39 -7.29
N ILE A 99 17.68 8.29 -6.86
CA ILE A 99 17.79 7.72 -5.52
C ILE A 99 18.11 6.23 -5.60
N ASP A 100 18.89 5.72 -4.65
CA ASP A 100 19.14 4.28 -4.55
C ASP A 100 17.89 3.54 -4.09
N SER A 101 17.54 2.46 -4.78
CA SER A 101 16.30 1.71 -4.52
C SER A 101 16.35 0.90 -3.22
N VAL A 102 17.52 0.41 -2.83
CA VAL A 102 17.70 -0.37 -1.60
C VAL A 102 17.66 0.55 -0.39
N GLU A 103 18.39 1.68 -0.42
CA GLU A 103 18.32 2.71 0.60
C GLU A 103 16.89 3.20 0.77
N SER A 104 16.25 3.59 -0.32
CA SER A 104 14.92 4.16 -0.31
C SER A 104 13.88 3.19 0.27
N THR A 105 13.87 1.93 -0.18
CA THR A 105 12.92 0.94 0.31
C THR A 105 13.15 0.65 1.79
N SER A 106 14.41 0.55 2.21
CA SER A 106 14.77 0.31 3.62
C SER A 106 14.35 1.48 4.49
N SER A 107 14.61 2.72 4.04
CA SER A 107 14.25 3.93 4.79
C SER A 107 12.74 4.10 4.88
N LEU A 108 11.98 3.89 3.80
CA LEU A 108 10.51 3.93 3.83
C LEU A 108 9.94 2.97 4.88
N LEU A 109 10.41 1.71 4.90
CA LEU A 109 9.96 0.69 5.86
C LEU A 109 10.35 1.06 7.30
N TYR A 110 11.59 1.49 7.50
CA TYR A 110 12.08 1.91 8.80
C TYR A 110 11.21 3.02 9.40
N HIS A 111 11.01 4.10 8.65
CA HIS A 111 10.24 5.25 9.11
C HIS A 111 8.77 4.91 9.35
N ALA A 112 8.15 4.09 8.50
CA ALA A 112 6.76 3.68 8.70
C ALA A 112 6.58 2.91 10.01
N VAL A 113 7.45 1.94 10.29
CA VAL A 113 7.42 1.17 11.55
C VAL A 113 7.70 2.06 12.76
N HIS A 114 8.69 2.95 12.69
CA HIS A 114 9.03 3.86 13.79
C HIS A 114 7.96 4.93 14.04
N ALA A 115 7.17 5.29 13.02
CA ALA A 115 6.00 6.14 13.20
C ALA A 115 4.81 5.43 13.88
N GLY A 116 4.89 4.10 14.05
CA GLY A 116 3.86 3.30 14.71
C GLY A 116 2.98 2.47 13.78
N ALA A 117 3.25 2.44 12.48
CA ALA A 117 2.55 1.54 11.58
C ALA A 117 2.92 0.07 11.85
N THR A 118 1.94 -0.81 11.84
CA THR A 118 2.18 -2.25 11.95
C THR A 118 2.29 -2.85 10.55
N ILE A 119 3.35 -3.62 10.28
CA ILE A 119 3.52 -4.34 9.02
C ILE A 119 3.35 -5.84 9.27
N PHE A 120 2.45 -6.46 8.50
CA PHE A 120 2.24 -7.90 8.42
C PHE A 120 2.67 -8.38 7.03
N ASN A 121 3.85 -8.97 6.96
CA ASN A 121 4.37 -9.60 5.75
C ASN A 121 3.99 -11.08 5.68
N CYS A 122 3.97 -11.68 4.49
CA CYS A 122 3.42 -13.01 4.20
C CYS A 122 1.93 -13.16 4.54
N TYR A 123 1.19 -12.05 4.50
CA TYR A 123 -0.26 -12.00 4.62
C TYR A 123 -0.90 -11.61 3.29
N SER A 124 -1.74 -12.48 2.77
CA SER A 124 -2.57 -12.23 1.59
C SER A 124 -3.97 -11.82 2.02
N VAL A 125 -4.47 -10.75 1.42
CA VAL A 125 -5.86 -10.34 1.57
C VAL A 125 -6.67 -11.04 0.48
N GLU A 126 -7.59 -11.91 0.89
CA GLU A 126 -8.41 -12.72 -0.02
C GLU A 126 -9.74 -12.05 -0.34
N ASP A 127 -10.22 -11.22 0.58
CA ASP A 127 -11.52 -10.57 0.50
C ASP A 127 -11.57 -9.33 1.41
N VAL A 128 -12.71 -8.66 1.40
CA VAL A 128 -13.02 -7.55 2.32
C VAL A 128 -14.18 -7.92 3.23
N VAL A 129 -14.24 -7.26 4.38
CA VAL A 129 -15.44 -7.24 5.19
C VAL A 129 -16.39 -6.19 4.62
N PHE A 130 -17.54 -6.61 4.11
CA PHE A 130 -18.52 -5.74 3.46
C PHE A 130 -19.82 -5.73 4.27
N LYS A 131 -20.17 -4.58 4.85
CA LYS A 131 -21.36 -4.41 5.68
C LYS A 131 -22.08 -3.11 5.35
N ASN A 132 -23.39 -3.16 5.22
CA ASN A 132 -24.24 -1.99 5.00
C ASN A 132 -23.77 -1.14 3.78
N ASN A 133 -23.35 -1.79 2.71
CA ASN A 133 -22.80 -1.17 1.51
C ASN A 133 -21.51 -0.35 1.75
N VAL A 134 -20.71 -0.74 2.73
CA VAL A 134 -19.42 -0.11 3.04
C VAL A 134 -18.36 -1.19 3.21
N VAL A 135 -17.15 -0.94 2.67
CA VAL A 135 -15.97 -1.75 2.97
C VAL A 135 -15.49 -1.40 4.37
N SER A 136 -15.51 -2.39 5.29
CA SER A 136 -15.34 -2.18 6.73
C SER A 136 -14.20 -3.02 7.33
N GLY A 137 -13.32 -3.56 6.49
CA GLY A 137 -12.19 -4.38 6.91
C GLY A 137 -11.69 -5.30 5.82
N VAL A 138 -10.77 -6.16 6.17
CA VAL A 138 -10.11 -7.12 5.29
C VAL A 138 -10.20 -8.54 5.83
N VAL A 139 -10.20 -9.50 4.92
CA VAL A 139 -10.17 -10.94 5.20
C VAL A 139 -8.82 -11.46 4.75
N VAL A 140 -8.00 -11.90 5.69
CA VAL A 140 -6.59 -12.21 5.47
C VAL A 140 -6.27 -13.67 5.78
N ASN A 141 -5.30 -14.21 5.05
CA ASN A 141 -4.73 -15.51 5.33
C ASN A 141 -3.20 -15.45 5.16
N TRP A 142 -2.48 -16.44 5.67
CA TRP A 142 -1.04 -16.54 5.39
C TRP A 142 -0.83 -16.89 3.91
N THR A 143 0.07 -16.17 3.26
CA THR A 143 0.38 -16.38 1.84
C THR A 143 0.66 -17.83 1.48
N PRO A 144 1.41 -18.64 2.28
CA PRO A 144 1.57 -20.06 2.00
C PRO A 144 0.28 -20.88 1.92
N VAL A 145 -0.76 -20.50 2.67
CA VAL A 145 -2.08 -21.17 2.61
C VAL A 145 -2.66 -21.04 1.21
N LEU A 146 -2.58 -19.85 0.61
CA LEU A 146 -3.05 -19.60 -0.75
C LEU A 146 -2.18 -20.29 -1.80
N LEU A 147 -0.86 -20.24 -1.65
CA LEU A 147 0.07 -20.84 -2.61
C LEU A 147 -0.12 -22.36 -2.68
N GLU A 148 -0.29 -23.01 -1.53
CA GLU A 148 -0.51 -24.46 -1.42
C GLU A 148 -1.99 -24.86 -1.57
N LYS A 149 -2.88 -23.89 -1.79
CA LYS A 149 -4.34 -24.10 -1.95
C LYS A 149 -4.95 -24.91 -0.78
N LEU A 150 -4.51 -24.61 0.44
CA LEU A 150 -5.01 -25.27 1.63
C LEU A 150 -6.41 -24.75 1.98
N HIS A 151 -7.24 -25.66 2.53
CA HIS A 151 -8.58 -25.29 2.99
C HIS A 151 -8.51 -24.85 4.45
N VAL A 152 -8.21 -23.56 4.67
CA VAL A 152 -8.05 -22.95 5.99
C VAL A 152 -8.90 -21.68 6.03
N ASP A 153 -9.73 -21.56 7.07
CA ASP A 153 -10.55 -20.36 7.25
C ASP A 153 -9.68 -19.14 7.53
N PRO A 154 -9.98 -18.00 6.88
CA PRO A 154 -9.20 -16.77 7.02
C PRO A 154 -9.53 -16.01 8.31
N LEU A 155 -8.65 -15.10 8.67
CA LEU A 155 -8.83 -14.16 9.77
C LEU A 155 -9.48 -12.86 9.28
N ASN A 156 -10.43 -12.33 10.05
CA ASN A 156 -11.09 -11.05 9.77
C ASN A 156 -10.44 -9.93 10.59
N ILE A 157 -10.12 -8.82 9.95
CA ILE A 157 -9.59 -7.61 10.57
C ILE A 157 -10.50 -6.44 10.20
N MET A 158 -11.06 -5.80 11.20
CA MET A 158 -11.93 -4.66 11.00
C MET A 158 -11.11 -3.39 10.75
N ALA A 159 -11.63 -2.50 9.90
CA ALA A 159 -11.01 -1.20 9.65
C ALA A 159 -12.08 -0.18 9.24
N LYS A 160 -11.93 1.08 9.66
CA LYS A 160 -12.81 2.17 9.20
C LYS A 160 -12.63 2.44 7.71
N TYR A 161 -11.39 2.31 7.23
CA TYR A 161 -11.02 2.48 5.82
C TYR A 161 -10.04 1.40 5.37
N VAL A 162 -10.18 0.99 4.11
CA VAL A 162 -9.27 0.07 3.43
C VAL A 162 -8.62 0.81 2.26
N ILE A 163 -7.31 0.64 2.08
CA ILE A 163 -6.59 1.17 0.93
C ILE A 163 -6.12 0.01 0.05
N ASP A 164 -6.54 0.00 -1.21
CA ASP A 164 -5.97 -0.86 -2.25
C ASP A 164 -4.69 -0.22 -2.79
N GLY A 165 -3.55 -0.75 -2.38
CA GLY A 165 -2.20 -0.47 -2.87
C GLY A 165 -1.56 -1.69 -3.53
N THR A 166 -2.36 -2.63 -4.06
CA THR A 166 -1.89 -3.91 -4.62
C THR A 166 -1.20 -3.79 -5.98
N GLY A 167 -1.07 -2.55 -6.48
CA GLY A 167 -0.37 -2.27 -7.73
C GLY A 167 -1.23 -2.51 -8.96
N HIS A 168 -0.59 -2.93 -10.06
CA HIS A 168 -1.25 -3.10 -11.37
C HIS A 168 -2.47 -4.02 -11.35
N ASP A 169 -2.50 -4.97 -10.43
CA ASP A 169 -3.58 -5.95 -10.35
C ASP A 169 -4.88 -5.36 -9.75
N SER A 170 -4.82 -4.31 -8.93
CA SER A 170 -5.97 -3.70 -8.24
C SER A 170 -6.88 -4.76 -7.61
N GLU A 171 -6.27 -5.70 -6.87
CA GLU A 171 -6.91 -6.97 -6.45
C GLU A 171 -8.14 -6.72 -5.58
N ILE A 172 -8.06 -5.73 -4.69
CA ILE A 172 -9.16 -5.44 -3.77
C ILE A 172 -10.34 -4.80 -4.52
N CYS A 173 -10.08 -3.82 -5.39
CA CYS A 173 -11.12 -3.20 -6.19
C CYS A 173 -11.84 -4.21 -7.09
N LYS A 174 -11.09 -5.07 -7.78
CA LYS A 174 -11.66 -6.16 -8.60
C LYS A 174 -12.50 -7.14 -7.77
N THR A 175 -12.00 -7.50 -6.58
CA THR A 175 -12.72 -8.42 -5.69
C THR A 175 -14.02 -7.82 -5.20
N VAL A 176 -14.01 -6.56 -4.76
CA VAL A 176 -15.19 -5.87 -4.27
C VAL A 176 -16.23 -5.70 -5.36
N ALA A 177 -15.85 -5.24 -6.56
CA ALA A 177 -16.75 -5.08 -7.70
C ALA A 177 -17.40 -6.41 -8.09
N ARG A 178 -16.58 -7.46 -8.26
CA ARG A 178 -17.05 -8.79 -8.68
C ARG A 178 -17.98 -9.45 -7.66
N LYS A 179 -17.60 -9.47 -6.37
CA LYS A 179 -18.34 -10.24 -5.34
C LYS A 179 -19.61 -9.54 -4.88
N ASN A 180 -19.64 -8.23 -4.85
CA ASN A 180 -20.77 -7.48 -4.30
C ASN A 180 -21.66 -6.85 -5.37
N GLY A 181 -21.34 -7.01 -6.66
CA GLY A 181 -22.11 -6.44 -7.77
C GLY A 181 -22.24 -4.93 -7.71
N ILE A 182 -21.27 -4.25 -7.11
CA ILE A 182 -21.25 -2.80 -6.95
C ILE A 182 -20.62 -2.10 -8.16
N ARG A 183 -20.86 -0.82 -8.28
CA ARG A 183 -20.17 0.06 -9.24
C ARG A 183 -19.14 0.90 -8.49
N LEU A 184 -17.88 0.83 -8.96
CA LEU A 184 -16.81 1.71 -8.51
C LEU A 184 -17.02 3.12 -9.08
N ASP A 185 -16.47 4.13 -8.41
CA ASP A 185 -16.46 5.52 -8.89
C ASP A 185 -15.43 5.70 -10.03
N THR A 186 -15.71 5.04 -11.16
CA THR A 186 -14.97 5.10 -12.43
C THR A 186 -15.95 5.30 -13.58
N GLU A 187 -15.43 5.66 -14.75
CA GLU A 187 -16.24 5.86 -15.95
C GLU A 187 -17.06 4.62 -16.32
N THR A 188 -16.48 3.43 -16.22
CA THR A 188 -17.16 2.16 -16.52
C THR A 188 -17.96 1.59 -15.35
N GLY A 189 -17.66 2.02 -14.13
CA GLY A 189 -18.16 1.44 -12.88
C GLY A 189 -17.36 0.20 -12.44
N ASP A 190 -16.24 -0.11 -13.09
CA ASP A 190 -15.36 -1.24 -12.82
C ASP A 190 -13.89 -0.79 -12.94
N VAL A 191 -12.94 -1.68 -12.73
CA VAL A 191 -11.52 -1.44 -12.99
C VAL A 191 -11.29 -1.34 -14.50
N ILE A 192 -10.83 -0.17 -14.96
CA ILE A 192 -10.69 0.13 -16.40
C ILE A 192 -9.47 -0.59 -17.00
N GLY A 193 -8.39 -0.71 -16.24
CA GLY A 193 -7.08 -1.19 -16.71
C GLY A 193 -6.18 -0.05 -17.16
N GLU A 194 -4.87 -0.25 -17.09
CA GLU A 194 -3.88 0.75 -17.47
C GLU A 194 -3.78 0.92 -18.99
N ARG A 195 -3.47 2.13 -19.42
CA ARG A 195 -3.10 2.44 -20.80
C ARG A 195 -1.59 2.33 -21.03
N SER A 196 -1.18 2.39 -22.28
CA SER A 196 0.22 2.37 -22.71
C SER A 196 1.05 3.45 -22.00
N LEU A 197 2.37 3.27 -21.99
CA LEU A 197 3.31 4.13 -21.32
C LEU A 197 3.25 5.57 -21.82
N ASP A 198 3.04 6.50 -20.91
CA ASP A 198 3.29 7.93 -21.03
C ASP A 198 3.77 8.41 -19.66
N VAL A 199 5.06 8.71 -19.55
CA VAL A 199 5.73 9.00 -18.27
C VAL A 199 5.13 10.22 -17.59
N ILE A 200 4.96 11.32 -18.33
CA ILE A 200 4.49 12.60 -17.78
C ILE A 200 3.04 12.49 -17.35
N ALA A 201 2.17 12.03 -18.26
CA ALA A 201 0.77 11.86 -17.96
C ALA A 201 0.55 10.83 -16.83
N GLY A 202 1.29 9.71 -16.82
CA GLY A 202 1.20 8.68 -15.79
C GLY A 202 1.53 9.20 -14.39
N GLU A 203 2.60 10.00 -14.26
CA GLU A 203 3.01 10.61 -12.99
C GLU A 203 1.98 11.60 -12.43
N GLU A 204 1.36 12.40 -13.28
CA GLU A 204 0.32 13.32 -12.84
C GLU A 204 -1.00 12.58 -12.51
N GLU A 205 -1.39 11.66 -13.38
CA GLU A 205 -2.69 11.02 -13.30
C GLU A 205 -2.78 9.99 -12.17
N VAL A 206 -1.66 9.35 -11.76
CA VAL A 206 -1.66 8.48 -10.57
C VAL A 206 -2.02 9.26 -9.31
N VAL A 207 -1.53 10.48 -9.18
CA VAL A 207 -1.87 11.35 -8.05
C VAL A 207 -3.32 11.82 -8.16
N LYS A 208 -3.78 12.23 -9.35
CA LYS A 208 -5.18 12.62 -9.57
C LYS A 208 -6.15 11.49 -9.29
N GLY A 209 -5.86 10.28 -9.75
CA GLY A 209 -6.67 9.06 -9.57
C GLY A 209 -6.70 8.51 -8.15
N THR A 210 -5.82 8.99 -7.28
CA THR A 210 -5.84 8.62 -5.85
C THR A 210 -7.05 9.24 -5.17
N LYS A 211 -8.02 8.39 -4.78
CA LYS A 211 -9.30 8.83 -4.20
C LYS A 211 -10.02 7.69 -3.46
N GLU A 212 -11.13 8.00 -2.80
CA GLU A 212 -12.12 7.02 -2.39
C GLU A 212 -12.84 6.53 -3.65
N ILE A 213 -12.78 5.22 -3.91
CA ILE A 213 -13.35 4.62 -5.12
C ILE A 213 -14.72 3.96 -4.86
N TYR A 214 -14.96 3.65 -3.60
CA TYR A 214 -16.21 3.15 -3.08
C TYR A 214 -16.26 3.46 -1.57
N PRO A 215 -17.45 3.61 -0.93
CA PRO A 215 -17.52 3.89 0.50
C PRO A 215 -16.64 2.97 1.35
N GLY A 216 -15.65 3.55 2.05
CA GLY A 216 -14.67 2.86 2.86
C GLY A 216 -13.47 2.27 2.12
N LEU A 217 -13.45 2.32 0.78
CA LEU A 217 -12.35 1.81 -0.05
C LEU A 217 -11.65 2.92 -0.82
N TYR A 218 -10.36 3.09 -0.58
CA TYR A 218 -9.47 4.02 -1.27
C TYR A 218 -8.49 3.29 -2.17
N VAL A 219 -7.92 4.00 -3.13
CA VAL A 219 -6.86 3.49 -4.03
C VAL A 219 -5.64 4.41 -3.99
N CYS A 220 -4.44 3.81 -4.09
CA CYS A 220 -3.19 4.56 -4.23
C CYS A 220 -2.17 3.82 -5.12
N GLY A 221 -1.17 4.57 -5.60
CA GLY A 221 -0.12 4.03 -6.46
C GLY A 221 -0.65 3.44 -7.74
N MET A 222 -0.02 2.37 -8.23
CA MET A 222 -0.42 1.74 -9.49
C MET A 222 -1.85 1.17 -9.47
N ALA A 223 -2.42 0.86 -8.29
CA ALA A 223 -3.82 0.48 -8.20
C ALA A 223 -4.74 1.65 -8.59
N ALA A 224 -4.40 2.90 -8.23
CA ALA A 224 -5.16 4.07 -8.66
C ALA A 224 -5.09 4.25 -10.19
N SER A 225 -3.92 4.02 -10.80
CA SER A 225 -3.75 4.05 -12.26
C SER A 225 -4.58 2.98 -12.96
N ALA A 226 -4.52 1.75 -12.48
CA ALA A 226 -5.27 0.63 -13.07
C ALA A 226 -6.79 0.81 -12.92
N VAL A 227 -7.26 1.29 -11.76
CA VAL A 227 -8.70 1.54 -11.54
C VAL A 227 -9.22 2.66 -12.43
N SER A 228 -8.45 3.73 -12.59
CA SER A 228 -8.85 4.93 -13.34
C SER A 228 -8.56 4.87 -14.85
N GLY A 229 -7.85 3.84 -15.33
CA GLY A 229 -7.52 3.72 -16.75
C GLY A 229 -6.48 4.74 -17.22
N THR A 230 -5.50 5.07 -16.38
CA THR A 230 -4.46 6.05 -16.70
C THR A 230 -3.24 5.41 -17.37
N PRO A 231 -2.38 6.17 -18.05
CA PRO A 231 -1.15 5.63 -18.62
C PRO A 231 -0.19 5.11 -17.54
N ARG A 232 0.63 4.14 -17.91
CA ARG A 232 1.75 3.71 -17.07
C ARG A 232 2.85 4.77 -17.07
N MET A 233 3.46 5.01 -15.90
CA MET A 233 4.52 6.01 -15.74
C MET A 233 5.93 5.48 -16.01
N GLY A 234 6.16 4.16 -16.05
CA GLY A 234 7.47 3.57 -16.23
C GLY A 234 8.37 3.69 -14.99
N PRO A 235 9.71 3.81 -15.16
CA PRO A 235 10.67 3.72 -14.07
C PRO A 235 10.90 5.04 -13.31
N ILE A 236 9.83 5.79 -13.06
CA ILE A 236 9.80 6.99 -12.23
C ILE A 236 8.84 6.74 -11.06
N PHE A 237 9.17 7.23 -9.87
CA PHE A 237 8.51 6.83 -8.64
C PHE A 237 7.89 7.98 -7.82
N GLY A 238 8.09 9.21 -8.23
CA GLY A 238 7.62 10.36 -7.48
C GLY A 238 6.10 10.40 -7.33
N GLY A 239 5.37 10.14 -8.40
CA GLY A 239 3.92 10.07 -8.38
C GLY A 239 3.37 9.00 -7.44
N MET A 240 4.05 7.84 -7.34
CA MET A 240 3.67 6.80 -6.38
C MET A 240 3.84 7.27 -4.93
N LEU A 241 4.94 7.97 -4.61
CA LEU A 241 5.18 8.51 -3.27
C LEU A 241 4.14 9.59 -2.94
N MET A 242 3.90 10.52 -3.87
CA MET A 242 2.89 11.57 -3.73
C MET A 242 1.47 11.01 -3.61
N SER A 243 1.14 9.96 -4.34
CA SER A 243 -0.13 9.24 -4.22
C SER A 243 -0.33 8.67 -2.81
N GLY A 244 0.71 8.05 -2.24
CA GLY A 244 0.70 7.56 -0.86
C GLY A 244 0.46 8.66 0.16
N LYS A 245 1.15 9.79 0.03
CA LYS A 245 0.94 10.97 0.89
C LYS A 245 -0.47 11.52 0.75
N LYS A 246 -0.96 11.68 -0.47
CA LYS A 246 -2.31 12.19 -0.76
C LYS A 246 -3.41 11.35 -0.10
N VAL A 247 -3.39 10.03 -0.27
CA VAL A 247 -4.41 9.16 0.35
C VAL A 247 -4.37 9.24 1.87
N ALA A 248 -3.18 9.34 2.45
CA ALA A 248 -3.03 9.55 3.89
C ALA A 248 -3.67 10.87 4.35
N GLU A 249 -3.37 11.98 3.69
CA GLU A 249 -3.95 13.29 4.01
C GLU A 249 -5.47 13.31 3.89
N MET A 250 -6.04 12.66 2.87
CA MET A 250 -7.50 12.53 2.69
C MET A 250 -8.14 11.80 3.87
N ILE A 251 -7.58 10.66 4.29
CA ILE A 251 -8.13 9.85 5.39
C ILE A 251 -7.92 10.55 6.74
N ILE A 252 -6.75 11.14 6.99
CA ILE A 252 -6.48 11.90 8.20
C ILE A 252 -7.50 13.03 8.38
N LYS A 253 -7.77 13.79 7.32
CA LYS A 253 -8.78 14.87 7.33
C LYS A 253 -10.20 14.37 7.60
N ARG A 254 -10.50 13.12 7.24
CA ARG A 254 -11.85 12.55 7.42
C ARG A 254 -12.08 11.97 8.82
N ILE A 255 -10.99 11.54 9.49
CA ILE A 255 -11.05 10.95 10.84
C ILE A 255 -10.98 12.02 11.92
N LYS A 256 -10.19 13.08 11.72
CA LYS A 256 -10.03 14.22 12.61
C LYS A 256 -11.06 15.30 12.32
#